data_ef9fca674d07d6490b16e0798eec1545
#
_entry.id   ef9fca674d07d6490b16e0798eec1545
#
_cell.length_a   1.000
_cell.length_b   1.000
_cell.length_c   1.000
_cell.angle_alpha   90.00
_cell.angle_beta   90.00
_cell.angle_gamma   90.00
#
_symmetry.space_group_name_H-M   'P 1'
#
loop_
_entity.id
_entity.type
_entity.pdbx_description
1 polymer ?
#
loop_
_entity_poly.entity_id
_entity_poly.type
_entity_poly.pdbx_seq_one_letter_code
_entity_poly.pdbx_strand_id
1 'polypeptide(L)'
;MPACFWPNAPDLLAGRDLVANGTWLGITKSGRWAAVSNFRHLKTDHPVVKSRGELVADFLTSTTPIDLYAKRQQAENHCYNGFNLLLGEVGSSQSSLTYLTNYNQQISTLPSGIYGVSNHLIDADWEKVVKGKQQLKTLIRDDVIKVNLLLEMMQQYGQVPEEALFITSDHYGTRSTTLILVEQTGRVLFLERTYDSEDLSTGLNYSDVNFQFQLSLA
;
A
#
# COMPACT_ATOMS: atom_id res chain seq x y z
N MET A 1 15.29 1.45 -1.74
CA MET A 1 15.87 0.41 -0.87
C MET A 1 14.81 -0.61 -0.56
N PRO A 2 15.08 -1.92 -0.66
CA PRO A 2 14.12 -2.96 -0.27
C PRO A 2 13.65 -2.81 1.17
N ALA A 3 12.51 -3.43 1.49
CA ALA A 3 11.93 -3.37 2.81
C ALA A 3 12.89 -3.88 3.89
N CYS A 4 12.98 -3.14 4.97
CA CYS A 4 13.73 -3.49 6.18
C CYS A 4 13.14 -2.74 7.38
N PHE A 5 13.49 -3.14 8.60
CA PHE A 5 13.26 -2.29 9.76
C PHE A 5 14.18 -1.07 9.67
N TRP A 6 13.60 0.12 9.77
CA TRP A 6 14.36 1.35 9.58
C TRP A 6 15.31 1.62 10.75
N PRO A 7 16.61 1.93 10.51
CA PRO A 7 17.56 2.20 11.60
C PRO A 7 17.15 3.34 12.53
N ASN A 8 16.48 4.37 11.98
CA ASN A 8 16.01 5.54 12.72
C ASN A 8 14.55 5.40 13.25
N ALA A 9 13.88 4.27 12.95
CA ALA A 9 12.55 3.91 13.44
C ALA A 9 12.45 2.39 13.53
N PRO A 10 13.07 1.73 14.54
CA PRO A 10 13.29 0.29 14.58
C PRO A 10 12.03 -0.56 14.69
N ASP A 11 10.88 0.06 14.88
CA ASP A 11 9.58 -0.59 14.86
C ASP A 11 8.88 -0.51 13.50
N LEU A 12 9.37 0.31 12.57
CA LEU A 12 8.83 0.49 11.25
C LEU A 12 9.49 -0.46 10.24
N LEU A 13 8.69 -1.35 9.64
CA LEU A 13 9.07 -2.20 8.51
C LEU A 13 8.48 -1.64 7.22
N ALA A 14 9.33 -1.20 6.31
CA ALA A 14 8.94 -0.62 5.01
C ALA A 14 10.11 -0.59 4.03
N GLY A 15 9.83 -0.56 2.73
CA GLY A 15 10.78 -0.08 1.73
C GLY A 15 11.11 1.40 1.95
N ARG A 16 12.19 1.92 1.37
CA ARG A 16 12.56 3.32 1.52
C ARG A 16 12.93 3.98 0.20
N ASP A 17 12.30 5.10 -0.08
CA ASP A 17 12.74 6.02 -1.11
C ASP A 17 13.97 6.77 -0.60
N LEU A 18 15.12 6.56 -1.25
CA LEU A 18 16.37 7.19 -0.84
C LEU A 18 16.50 8.65 -1.31
N VAL A 19 15.62 9.12 -2.19
CA VAL A 19 15.61 10.50 -2.68
C VAL A 19 14.72 11.36 -1.78
N ALA A 20 13.45 10.94 -1.58
CA ALA A 20 12.48 11.69 -0.79
C ALA A 20 12.38 11.21 0.67
N ASN A 21 13.14 10.18 1.07
CA ASN A 21 13.17 9.59 2.42
C ASN A 21 11.83 9.06 2.96
N GLY A 22 10.81 8.93 2.09
CA GLY A 22 9.50 8.39 2.42
C GLY A 22 9.36 6.91 2.09
N THR A 23 8.13 6.42 2.19
CA THR A 23 7.73 5.08 1.77
C THR A 23 6.31 5.07 1.20
N TRP A 24 5.96 4.03 0.44
CA TRP A 24 4.63 3.88 -0.14
C TRP A 24 3.73 2.93 0.63
N LEU A 25 4.31 2.03 1.41
CA LEU A 25 3.62 1.05 2.24
C LEU A 25 4.53 0.64 3.39
N GLY A 26 3.97 0.51 4.58
CA GLY A 26 4.68 0.00 5.73
C GLY A 26 3.77 -0.41 6.88
N ILE A 27 4.35 -1.13 7.83
CA ILE A 27 3.70 -1.55 9.07
C ILE A 27 4.68 -1.42 10.23
N THR A 28 4.16 -1.06 11.41
CA THR A 28 4.93 -1.04 12.65
C THR A 28 4.71 -2.31 13.48
N LYS A 29 5.58 -2.58 14.44
CA LYS A 29 5.39 -3.65 15.43
C LYS A 29 4.17 -3.43 16.32
N SER A 30 3.69 -2.19 16.47
CA SER A 30 2.46 -1.87 17.19
C SER A 30 1.18 -2.11 16.36
N GLY A 31 1.28 -2.54 15.10
CA GLY A 31 0.15 -2.80 14.23
C GLY A 31 -0.38 -1.59 13.46
N ARG A 32 0.27 -0.42 13.54
CA ARG A 32 -0.04 0.71 12.67
C ARG A 32 0.49 0.42 11.27
N TRP A 33 -0.35 0.63 10.25
CA TRP A 33 0.05 0.47 8.86
C TRP A 33 -0.50 1.59 7.99
N ALA A 34 0.18 1.89 6.91
CA ALA A 34 -0.30 2.87 5.95
C ALA A 34 0.17 2.53 4.54
N ALA A 35 -0.63 2.95 3.57
CA ALA A 35 -0.29 2.84 2.15
C ALA A 35 -0.75 4.08 1.39
N VAL A 36 0.01 4.50 0.38
CA VAL A 36 -0.36 5.58 -0.52
C VAL A 36 -0.29 5.14 -1.98
N SER A 37 -1.30 5.50 -2.76
CA SER A 37 -1.26 5.39 -4.22
C SER A 37 -1.41 6.76 -4.87
N ASN A 38 -0.86 6.90 -6.07
CA ASN A 38 -1.06 8.09 -6.88
C ASN A 38 -2.53 8.19 -7.33
N PHE A 39 -3.09 9.39 -7.30
CA PHE A 39 -4.32 9.69 -8.02
C PHE A 39 -3.98 10.25 -9.40
N ARG A 40 -4.49 9.62 -10.47
CA ARG A 40 -4.24 10.07 -11.84
C ARG A 40 -5.13 11.29 -12.14
N HIS A 41 -4.63 12.22 -12.95
CA HIS A 41 -5.35 13.41 -13.44
C HIS A 41 -5.65 14.52 -12.42
N LEU A 42 -5.21 14.45 -11.18
CA LEU A 42 -5.22 15.63 -10.33
C LEU A 42 -3.99 16.50 -10.66
N LYS A 43 -4.20 17.51 -11.52
CA LYS A 43 -3.21 18.57 -11.72
C LYS A 43 -3.36 19.57 -10.58
N THR A 44 -2.28 19.88 -9.93
CA THR A 44 -2.23 20.97 -8.95
C THR A 44 -1.76 22.23 -9.65
N ASP A 45 -2.50 23.32 -9.49
CA ASP A 45 -2.10 24.65 -10.01
C ASP A 45 -1.00 25.30 -9.16
N HIS A 46 -0.55 24.61 -8.13
CA HIS A 46 0.49 25.05 -7.19
C HIS A 46 1.73 24.17 -7.27
N PRO A 47 2.92 24.72 -6.97
CA PRO A 47 4.14 23.93 -6.86
C PRO A 47 3.96 22.86 -5.79
N VAL A 48 4.17 21.58 -6.17
CA VAL A 48 4.18 20.47 -5.24
C VAL A 48 5.45 20.52 -4.41
N VAL A 49 5.32 20.61 -3.10
CA VAL A 49 6.42 20.83 -2.17
C VAL A 49 6.82 19.55 -1.45
N LYS A 50 5.86 18.60 -1.27
CA LYS A 50 6.06 17.40 -0.46
C LYS A 50 5.90 16.11 -1.28
N SER A 51 6.70 15.11 -0.95
CA SER A 51 6.55 13.77 -1.50
C SER A 51 5.39 13.04 -0.83
N ARG A 52 4.55 12.33 -1.62
CA ARG A 52 3.47 11.49 -1.07
C ARG A 52 3.97 10.40 -0.13
N GLY A 53 5.22 9.94 -0.33
CA GLY A 53 5.85 8.98 0.58
C GLY A 53 6.04 9.48 2.02
N GLU A 54 6.09 10.80 2.22
CA GLU A 54 6.12 11.42 3.54
C GLU A 54 4.82 11.15 4.32
N LEU A 55 3.65 11.14 3.64
CA LEU A 55 2.36 10.85 4.27
C LEU A 55 2.36 9.50 5.01
N VAL A 56 3.00 8.50 4.44
CA VAL A 56 3.11 7.16 5.04
C VAL A 56 4.16 7.16 6.14
N ALA A 57 5.36 7.68 5.85
CA ALA A 57 6.47 7.69 6.80
C ALA A 57 6.14 8.48 8.08
N ASP A 58 5.57 9.68 7.93
CA ASP A 58 5.19 10.53 9.07
C ASP A 58 4.11 9.89 9.94
N PHE A 59 3.12 9.24 9.33
CA PHE A 59 2.09 8.51 10.08
C PHE A 59 2.71 7.37 10.89
N LEU A 60 3.55 6.55 10.25
CA LEU A 60 4.10 5.34 10.86
C LEU A 60 5.17 5.63 11.92
N THR A 61 5.82 6.78 11.85
CA THR A 61 6.81 7.21 12.86
C THR A 61 6.20 8.07 13.97
N SER A 62 4.92 8.46 13.86
CA SER A 62 4.20 9.22 14.88
C SER A 62 3.28 8.34 15.71
N THR A 63 2.88 8.86 16.88
CA THR A 63 1.83 8.28 17.73
C THR A 63 0.49 9.00 17.56
N THR A 64 0.36 9.89 16.58
CA THR A 64 -0.85 10.68 16.34
C THR A 64 -2.02 9.74 16.00
N PRO A 65 -3.18 9.86 16.66
CA PRO A 65 -4.39 9.10 16.34
C PRO A 65 -4.78 9.26 14.86
N ILE A 66 -5.35 8.21 14.25
CA ILE A 66 -5.68 8.17 12.81
C ILE A 66 -6.57 9.35 12.41
N ASP A 67 -7.61 9.63 13.18
CA ASP A 67 -8.57 10.70 12.86
C ASP A 67 -7.94 12.09 12.89
N LEU A 68 -7.06 12.35 13.83
CA LEU A 68 -6.32 13.61 13.93
C LEU A 68 -5.30 13.73 12.81
N TYR A 69 -4.60 12.63 12.50
CA TYR A 69 -3.65 12.61 11.39
C TYR A 69 -4.36 12.87 10.05
N ALA A 70 -5.47 12.17 9.79
CA ALA A 70 -6.24 12.34 8.55
C ALA A 70 -6.76 13.78 8.38
N LYS A 71 -7.30 14.39 9.44
CA LYS A 71 -7.76 15.81 9.43
C LYS A 71 -6.62 16.78 9.16
N ARG A 72 -5.44 16.56 9.75
CA ARG A 72 -4.25 17.38 9.50
C ARG A 72 -3.83 17.26 8.02
N GLN A 73 -3.77 16.04 7.48
CA GLN A 73 -3.38 15.86 6.08
C GLN A 73 -4.44 16.40 5.11
N GLN A 74 -5.72 16.40 5.48
CA GLN A 74 -6.76 17.06 4.68
C GLN A 74 -6.53 18.57 4.60
N ALA A 75 -6.12 19.21 5.67
CA ALA A 75 -5.79 20.65 5.69
C ALA A 75 -4.53 20.98 4.86
N GLU A 76 -3.55 20.07 4.83
CA GLU A 76 -2.28 20.24 4.11
C GLU A 76 -2.28 19.60 2.70
N ASN A 77 -3.42 19.14 2.20
CA ASN A 77 -3.54 18.34 0.97
C ASN A 77 -3.00 19.03 -0.29
N HIS A 78 -3.03 20.37 -0.31
CA HIS A 78 -2.51 21.22 -1.40
C HIS A 78 -0.97 21.13 -1.57
N CYS A 79 -0.26 20.62 -0.56
CA CYS A 79 1.19 20.44 -0.62
C CYS A 79 1.62 19.22 -1.45
N TYR A 80 0.68 18.36 -1.84
CA TYR A 80 0.94 17.08 -2.48
C TYR A 80 0.28 16.97 -3.85
N ASN A 81 0.90 16.23 -4.76
CA ASN A 81 0.21 15.71 -5.94
C ASN A 81 -0.96 14.80 -5.54
N GLY A 82 -1.86 14.51 -6.49
CA GLY A 82 -3.01 13.63 -6.28
C GLY A 82 -2.64 12.30 -5.60
N PHE A 83 -3.35 11.96 -4.53
CA PHE A 83 -3.12 10.74 -3.77
C PHE A 83 -4.39 10.10 -3.22
N ASN A 84 -4.29 8.80 -2.97
CA ASN A 84 -5.15 8.04 -2.06
C ASN A 84 -4.28 7.54 -0.91
N LEU A 85 -4.69 7.75 0.31
CA LEU A 85 -4.00 7.32 1.53
C LEU A 85 -4.89 6.39 2.33
N LEU A 86 -4.34 5.25 2.71
CA LEU A 86 -4.94 4.30 3.64
C LEU A 86 -4.17 4.35 4.95
N LEU A 87 -4.88 4.49 6.06
CA LEU A 87 -4.34 4.53 7.41
C LEU A 87 -5.06 3.48 8.25
N GLY A 88 -4.33 2.57 8.87
CA GLY A 88 -4.95 1.49 9.63
C GLY A 88 -4.20 1.12 10.90
N GLU A 89 -4.93 0.48 11.79
CA GLU A 89 -4.41 -0.20 12.96
C GLU A 89 -5.01 -1.61 13.02
N VAL A 90 -4.16 -2.61 13.27
CA VAL A 90 -4.53 -4.02 13.38
C VAL A 90 -3.98 -4.61 14.67
N GLY A 91 -4.60 -5.70 15.13
CA GLY A 91 -4.17 -6.40 16.35
C GLY A 91 -4.73 -5.82 17.65
N SER A 92 -5.46 -4.70 17.61
CA SER A 92 -6.26 -4.21 18.74
C SER A 92 -7.66 -4.85 18.73
N SER A 93 -8.40 -4.70 19.84
CA SER A 93 -9.81 -5.14 19.93
C SER A 93 -10.72 -4.48 18.88
N GLN A 94 -10.27 -3.40 18.27
CA GLN A 94 -10.95 -2.70 17.19
C GLN A 94 -9.94 -2.38 16.07
N SER A 95 -9.89 -3.25 15.05
CA SER A 95 -9.17 -2.90 13.82
C SER A 95 -9.88 -1.75 13.12
N SER A 96 -9.13 -0.74 12.73
CA SER A 96 -9.67 0.45 12.04
C SER A 96 -8.96 0.67 10.71
N LEU A 97 -9.71 1.17 9.73
CA LEU A 97 -9.20 1.57 8.44
C LEU A 97 -9.82 2.88 8.02
N THR A 98 -8.99 3.88 7.77
CA THR A 98 -9.40 5.18 7.24
C THR A 98 -8.83 5.39 5.85
N TYR A 99 -9.69 5.76 4.92
CA TYR A 99 -9.34 6.18 3.57
C TYR A 99 -9.41 7.70 3.48
N LEU A 100 -8.37 8.30 2.91
CA LEU A 100 -8.27 9.74 2.63
C LEU A 100 -7.81 9.94 1.19
N THR A 101 -8.46 10.86 0.47
CA THR A 101 -7.98 11.32 -0.84
C THR A 101 -8.06 12.84 -0.94
N ASN A 102 -7.08 13.46 -1.61
CA ASN A 102 -7.12 14.91 -1.87
C ASN A 102 -7.88 15.28 -3.14
N TYR A 103 -8.36 14.30 -3.93
CA TYR A 103 -9.15 14.56 -5.13
C TYR A 103 -10.47 15.28 -4.82
N ASN A 104 -11.26 14.74 -3.88
CA ASN A 104 -12.53 15.32 -3.44
C ASN A 104 -12.54 15.62 -1.93
N GLN A 105 -11.36 15.65 -1.30
CA GLN A 105 -11.17 15.92 0.12
C GLN A 105 -11.93 14.94 1.04
N GLN A 106 -12.16 13.72 0.58
CA GLN A 106 -12.91 12.72 1.30
C GLN A 106 -12.05 12.08 2.40
N ILE A 107 -12.63 11.97 3.61
CA ILE A 107 -12.17 11.09 4.68
C ILE A 107 -13.31 10.12 4.98
N SER A 108 -13.01 8.83 5.02
CA SER A 108 -14.00 7.79 5.32
C SER A 108 -13.39 6.70 6.20
N THR A 109 -14.07 6.34 7.27
CA THR A 109 -13.77 5.11 8.01
C THR A 109 -14.43 3.96 7.28
N LEU A 110 -13.65 2.95 6.93
CA LEU A 110 -14.11 1.80 6.18
C LEU A 110 -14.41 0.63 7.13
N PRO A 111 -15.57 -0.02 7.02
CA PRO A 111 -15.85 -1.25 7.77
C PRO A 111 -14.97 -2.40 7.27
N SER A 112 -14.99 -3.55 7.96
CA SER A 112 -14.34 -4.76 7.49
C SER A 112 -14.89 -5.14 6.11
N GLY A 113 -14.00 -5.40 5.15
CA GLY A 113 -14.39 -5.67 3.77
C GLY A 113 -13.20 -5.89 2.83
N ILE A 114 -13.50 -6.10 1.56
CA ILE A 114 -12.51 -6.22 0.48
C ILE A 114 -12.58 -4.93 -0.34
N TYR A 115 -11.48 -4.22 -0.37
CA TYR A 115 -11.35 -2.95 -1.07
C TYR A 115 -10.25 -3.02 -2.12
N GLY A 116 -10.41 -2.24 -3.18
CA GLY A 116 -9.39 -2.06 -4.21
C GLY A 116 -9.09 -0.58 -4.42
N VAL A 117 -7.84 -0.21 -4.32
CA VAL A 117 -7.36 1.15 -4.57
C VAL A 117 -6.30 1.10 -5.66
N SER A 118 -6.51 1.89 -6.70
CA SER A 118 -5.54 2.08 -7.77
C SER A 118 -5.22 3.58 -7.92
N ASN A 119 -5.14 4.08 -9.15
CA ASN A 119 -4.87 5.48 -9.45
C ASN A 119 -6.14 6.34 -9.60
N HIS A 120 -7.24 5.89 -9.02
CA HIS A 120 -8.56 6.53 -8.98
C HIS A 120 -9.14 6.39 -7.57
N LEU A 121 -10.40 6.79 -7.34
CA LEU A 121 -11.09 6.59 -6.06
C LEU A 121 -11.10 5.11 -5.66
N ILE A 122 -11.23 4.86 -4.37
CA ILE A 122 -11.42 3.51 -3.84
C ILE A 122 -12.60 2.83 -4.53
N ASP A 123 -12.42 1.55 -4.84
CA ASP A 123 -13.43 0.71 -5.50
C ASP A 123 -13.96 1.26 -6.84
N ALA A 124 -13.14 2.04 -7.55
CA ALA A 124 -13.46 2.46 -8.90
C ALA A 124 -13.70 1.26 -9.84
N ASP A 125 -14.60 1.42 -10.81
CA ASP A 125 -14.99 0.39 -11.78
C ASP A 125 -13.90 0.08 -12.84
N TRP A 126 -12.66 0.16 -12.46
CA TRP A 126 -11.56 -0.27 -13.31
C TRP A 126 -11.45 -1.80 -13.29
N GLU A 127 -11.28 -2.38 -14.46
CA GLU A 127 -11.27 -3.84 -14.63
C GLU A 127 -10.32 -4.55 -13.66
N LYS A 128 -9.10 -4.03 -13.50
CA LYS A 128 -8.12 -4.56 -12.54
C LYS A 128 -8.59 -4.52 -11.08
N VAL A 129 -9.33 -3.48 -10.69
CA VAL A 129 -9.88 -3.35 -9.33
C VAL A 129 -10.99 -4.39 -9.12
N VAL A 130 -11.92 -4.48 -10.07
CA VAL A 130 -13.04 -5.43 -10.02
C VAL A 130 -12.53 -6.88 -10.01
N LYS A 131 -11.63 -7.23 -10.94
CA LYS A 131 -11.04 -8.58 -11.04
C LYS A 131 -10.23 -8.94 -9.80
N GLY A 132 -9.35 -8.04 -9.33
CA GLY A 132 -8.54 -8.28 -8.13
C GLY A 132 -9.38 -8.52 -6.89
N LYS A 133 -10.43 -7.72 -6.67
CA LYS A 133 -11.38 -7.92 -5.56
C LYS A 133 -12.10 -9.26 -5.66
N GLN A 134 -12.55 -9.64 -6.86
CA GLN A 134 -13.28 -10.90 -7.06
C GLN A 134 -12.38 -12.12 -6.81
N GLN A 135 -11.14 -12.07 -7.24
CA GLN A 135 -10.17 -13.15 -7.01
C GLN A 135 -9.82 -13.26 -5.53
N LEU A 136 -9.54 -12.13 -4.85
CA LEU A 136 -9.30 -12.15 -3.41
C LEU A 136 -10.52 -12.70 -2.65
N LYS A 137 -11.74 -12.30 -3.04
CA LYS A 137 -12.99 -12.85 -2.47
C LYS A 137 -13.10 -14.37 -2.66
N THR A 138 -12.67 -14.89 -3.80
CA THR A 138 -12.65 -16.34 -4.06
C THR A 138 -11.65 -17.04 -3.16
N LEU A 139 -10.41 -16.52 -3.05
CA LEU A 139 -9.39 -17.10 -2.17
C LEU A 139 -9.84 -17.13 -0.69
N ILE A 140 -10.50 -16.06 -0.23
CA ILE A 140 -11.03 -15.98 1.14
C ILE A 140 -12.17 -17.01 1.34
N ARG A 141 -13.14 -17.05 0.41
CA ARG A 141 -14.31 -17.96 0.49
C ARG A 141 -13.86 -19.43 0.53
N ASP A 142 -12.86 -19.77 -0.27
CA ASP A 142 -12.39 -21.15 -0.42
C ASP A 142 -11.34 -21.52 0.65
N ASP A 143 -11.06 -20.61 1.59
CA ASP A 143 -10.09 -20.74 2.70
C ASP A 143 -8.68 -21.15 2.22
N VAL A 144 -8.26 -20.61 1.08
CA VAL A 144 -6.97 -20.91 0.44
C VAL A 144 -6.05 -19.70 0.35
N ILE A 145 -6.01 -18.90 1.41
CA ILE A 145 -5.09 -17.76 1.50
C ILE A 145 -3.65 -18.26 1.62
N LYS A 146 -2.95 -18.29 0.48
CA LYS A 146 -1.54 -18.68 0.39
C LYS A 146 -0.74 -17.59 -0.31
N VAL A 147 0.49 -17.37 0.15
CA VAL A 147 1.40 -16.34 -0.37
C VAL A 147 1.59 -16.46 -1.88
N ASN A 148 1.82 -17.66 -2.39
CA ASN A 148 2.01 -17.88 -3.84
C ASN A 148 0.76 -17.48 -4.64
N LEU A 149 -0.44 -17.84 -4.20
CA LEU A 149 -1.69 -17.50 -4.87
C LEU A 149 -1.97 -15.98 -4.86
N LEU A 150 -1.62 -15.29 -3.77
CA LEU A 150 -1.72 -13.84 -3.70
C LEU A 150 -0.71 -13.16 -4.63
N LEU A 151 0.51 -13.68 -4.72
CA LEU A 151 1.51 -13.17 -5.68
C LEU A 151 1.08 -13.41 -7.12
N GLU A 152 0.57 -14.60 -7.45
CA GLU A 152 0.03 -14.93 -8.78
C GLU A 152 -1.13 -13.99 -9.14
N MET A 153 -2.03 -13.72 -8.19
CA MET A 153 -3.12 -12.75 -8.39
C MET A 153 -2.57 -11.35 -8.73
N MET A 154 -1.50 -10.91 -8.07
CA MET A 154 -0.88 -9.61 -8.33
C MET A 154 -0.05 -9.55 -9.61
N GLN A 155 0.31 -10.69 -10.21
CA GLN A 155 1.08 -10.77 -11.46
C GLN A 155 0.21 -10.81 -12.72
N GLN A 156 -1.03 -10.36 -12.66
CA GLN A 156 -1.91 -10.34 -13.82
C GLN A 156 -1.56 -9.21 -14.77
N TYR A 157 -1.17 -9.60 -15.96
CA TYR A 157 -0.88 -8.69 -17.06
C TYR A 157 -2.17 -8.22 -17.73
N GLY A 158 -2.15 -7.01 -18.31
CA GLY A 158 -3.22 -6.46 -19.14
C GLY A 158 -2.63 -5.70 -20.31
N GLN A 159 -3.44 -5.45 -21.33
CA GLN A 159 -3.01 -4.71 -22.52
C GLN A 159 -2.89 -3.21 -22.25
N VAL A 160 -3.67 -2.69 -21.32
CA VAL A 160 -3.67 -1.29 -20.91
C VAL A 160 -3.52 -1.16 -19.38
N PRO A 161 -2.99 -0.03 -18.87
CA PRO A 161 -2.76 0.17 -17.44
C PRO A 161 -4.00 0.04 -16.54
N GLU A 162 -5.19 0.25 -17.08
CA GLU A 162 -6.47 0.14 -16.39
C GLU A 162 -6.89 -1.32 -16.16
N GLU A 163 -6.36 -2.25 -16.95
CA GLU A 163 -6.62 -3.70 -16.86
C GLU A 163 -5.53 -4.43 -16.09
N ALA A 164 -4.29 -3.93 -16.14
CA ALA A 164 -3.13 -4.61 -15.59
C ALA A 164 -2.99 -4.37 -14.07
N LEU A 165 -2.91 -5.44 -13.30
CA LEU A 165 -2.35 -5.41 -11.94
C LEU A 165 -0.82 -5.33 -11.99
N PHE A 166 -0.22 -6.04 -12.94
CA PHE A 166 1.21 -6.03 -13.19
C PHE A 166 1.51 -5.32 -14.52
N ILE A 167 2.23 -4.21 -14.45
CA ILE A 167 2.53 -3.37 -15.61
C ILE A 167 3.95 -3.68 -16.08
N THR A 168 4.09 -3.92 -17.39
CA THR A 168 5.38 -4.05 -18.06
C THR A 168 5.38 -3.19 -19.32
N SER A 169 6.33 -2.28 -19.42
CA SER A 169 6.60 -1.52 -20.66
C SER A 169 8.07 -1.12 -20.73
N ASP A 170 8.53 -0.65 -21.87
CA ASP A 170 9.94 -0.30 -22.12
C ASP A 170 10.50 0.75 -21.16
N HIS A 171 9.65 1.59 -20.58
CA HIS A 171 10.07 2.73 -19.77
C HIS A 171 9.39 2.79 -18.39
N TYR A 172 8.42 1.92 -18.12
CA TYR A 172 7.64 1.94 -16.87
C TYR A 172 7.09 0.55 -16.55
N GLY A 173 7.20 0.14 -15.28
CA GLY A 173 6.69 -1.17 -14.88
C GLY A 173 6.49 -1.30 -13.36
N THR A 174 5.85 -2.40 -12.98
CA THR A 174 5.73 -2.80 -11.58
C THR A 174 7.10 -3.15 -11.04
N ARG A 175 7.57 -2.38 -10.07
CA ARG A 175 8.89 -2.55 -9.47
C ARG A 175 8.89 -3.59 -8.36
N SER A 176 7.82 -3.63 -7.57
CA SER A 176 7.68 -4.58 -6.48
C SER A 176 6.22 -4.91 -6.19
N THR A 177 6.01 -6.06 -5.55
CA THR A 177 4.74 -6.48 -4.96
C THR A 177 4.98 -6.74 -3.48
N THR A 178 4.19 -6.12 -2.62
CA THR A 178 4.29 -6.29 -1.18
C THR A 178 3.01 -6.94 -0.63
N LEU A 179 3.17 -7.97 0.18
CA LEU A 179 2.10 -8.61 0.94
C LEU A 179 2.32 -8.35 2.42
N ILE A 180 1.26 -7.92 3.11
CA ILE A 180 1.20 -7.84 4.57
C ILE A 180 0.02 -8.69 5.02
N LEU A 181 0.28 -9.79 5.68
CA LEU A 181 -0.73 -10.68 6.24
C LEU A 181 -0.63 -10.61 7.77
N VAL A 182 -1.77 -10.35 8.40
CA VAL A 182 -1.86 -10.28 9.87
C VAL A 182 -2.90 -11.29 10.34
N GLU A 183 -2.44 -12.27 11.11
CA GLU A 183 -3.31 -13.26 11.73
C GLU A 183 -4.06 -12.66 12.93
N GLN A 184 -5.17 -13.26 13.31
CA GLN A 184 -5.90 -12.87 14.53
C GLN A 184 -5.07 -13.01 15.80
N THR A 185 -4.06 -13.88 15.79
CA THR A 185 -3.07 -14.04 16.85
C THR A 185 -2.11 -12.85 16.97
N GLY A 186 -2.15 -11.90 16.03
CA GLY A 186 -1.19 -10.80 15.92
C GLY A 186 0.12 -11.17 15.25
N ARG A 187 0.26 -12.40 14.71
CA ARG A 187 1.43 -12.75 13.88
C ARG A 187 1.36 -12.03 12.54
N VAL A 188 2.46 -11.38 12.17
CA VAL A 188 2.60 -10.66 10.90
C VAL A 188 3.55 -11.42 9.99
N LEU A 189 3.14 -11.59 8.73
CA LEU A 189 4.02 -11.93 7.62
C LEU A 189 4.07 -10.72 6.69
N PHE A 190 5.27 -10.23 6.44
CA PHE A 190 5.57 -9.19 5.46
C PHE A 190 6.49 -9.77 4.40
N LEU A 191 6.06 -9.75 3.15
CA LEU A 191 6.86 -10.17 2.01
C LEU A 191 6.89 -9.05 0.98
N GLU A 192 8.08 -8.68 0.52
CA GLU A 192 8.26 -7.80 -0.64
C GLU A 192 9.02 -8.55 -1.71
N ARG A 193 8.43 -8.67 -2.90
CA ARG A 193 9.05 -9.19 -4.12
C ARG A 193 9.45 -8.01 -5.00
N THR A 194 10.74 -7.88 -5.28
CA THR A 194 11.29 -6.89 -6.19
C THR A 194 11.60 -7.56 -7.52
N TYR A 195 11.11 -6.97 -8.61
CA TYR A 195 11.29 -7.49 -9.96
C TYR A 195 12.45 -6.78 -10.66
N ASP A 196 13.24 -7.58 -11.38
CA ASP A 196 14.33 -7.08 -12.21
C ASP A 196 13.76 -6.59 -13.54
N SER A 197 14.01 -5.33 -13.89
CA SER A 197 13.44 -4.70 -15.07
C SER A 197 14.26 -4.94 -16.36
N GLU A 198 15.44 -5.55 -16.25
CA GLU A 198 16.39 -5.60 -17.37
C GLU A 198 16.16 -6.75 -18.35
N ASP A 199 15.39 -7.78 -17.98
CA ASP A 199 15.15 -8.93 -18.88
C ASP A 199 13.76 -9.55 -18.72
N LEU A 200 12.76 -8.91 -19.29
CA LEU A 200 11.39 -9.45 -19.35
C LEU A 200 11.25 -10.55 -20.41
N SER A 201 12.24 -10.74 -21.28
CA SER A 201 12.20 -11.71 -22.39
C SER A 201 12.49 -13.15 -21.96
N THR A 202 13.21 -13.33 -20.84
CA THR A 202 13.61 -14.66 -20.31
C THR A 202 12.79 -15.14 -19.13
N GLY A 203 11.85 -14.33 -18.67
CA GLY A 203 11.05 -14.56 -17.46
C GLY A 203 11.32 -13.49 -16.40
N LEU A 204 10.37 -13.31 -15.48
CA LEU A 204 10.53 -12.34 -14.39
C LEU A 204 11.60 -12.83 -13.39
N ASN A 205 12.78 -12.26 -13.46
CA ASN A 205 13.74 -12.37 -12.37
C ASN A 205 13.28 -11.52 -11.19
N TYR A 206 13.32 -12.08 -9.99
CA TYR A 206 12.92 -11.37 -8.78
C TYR A 206 13.76 -11.76 -7.57
N SER A 207 13.75 -10.91 -6.57
CA SER A 207 14.29 -11.19 -5.24
C SER A 207 13.22 -10.93 -4.19
N ASP A 208 13.16 -11.78 -3.16
CA ASP A 208 12.21 -11.66 -2.07
C ASP A 208 12.92 -11.28 -0.78
N VAL A 209 12.33 -10.33 -0.05
CA VAL A 209 12.62 -10.12 1.38
C VAL A 209 11.39 -10.52 2.18
N ASN A 210 11.59 -11.28 3.26
CA ASN A 210 10.52 -11.85 4.07
C ASN A 210 10.80 -11.60 5.55
N PHE A 211 9.82 -11.06 6.26
CA PHE A 211 9.86 -10.83 7.69
C PHE A 211 8.66 -11.46 8.36
N GLN A 212 8.89 -12.06 9.52
CA GLN A 212 7.84 -12.56 10.41
C GLN A 212 8.09 -12.02 11.80
N PHE A 213 7.05 -11.46 12.41
CA PHE A 213 7.14 -10.94 13.78
C PHE A 213 5.76 -10.99 14.46
N GLN A 214 5.77 -10.83 15.78
CA GLN A 214 4.57 -10.71 16.59
C GLN A 214 4.28 -9.25 16.87
N LEU A 215 3.01 -8.82 16.73
CA LEU A 215 2.60 -7.49 17.14
C LEU A 215 2.80 -7.32 18.64
N SER A 216 3.38 -6.19 19.02
CA SER A 216 3.43 -5.74 20.42
C SER A 216 2.09 -5.09 20.74
N LEU A 217 1.11 -5.92 21.16
CA LEU A 217 -0.19 -5.42 21.59
C LEU A 217 -0.04 -4.74 22.96
N ALA A 218 -0.48 -3.49 23.05
CA ALA A 218 -0.52 -2.74 24.32
C ALA A 218 -1.67 -3.19 25.21
#